data_02c0bd7ef357fb4f290b8ee5bde1bf9d
#
_entry.id   02c0bd7ef357fb4f290b8ee5bde1bf9d
#
_cell.length_a   1.000
_cell.length_b   1.000
_cell.length_c   1.000
_cell.angle_alpha   90.00
_cell.angle_beta   90.00
_cell.angle_gamma   90.00
#
_symmetry.space_group_name_H-M   'P 1'
#
loop_
_entity.id
_entity.type
_entity.pdbx_description
1 polymer ?
#
loop_
_entity_poly.entity_id
_entity_poly.type
_entity_poly.pdbx_seq_one_letter_code
_entity_poly.pdbx_strand_id
1 'polypeptide(L)'
;MKAQARTVALAIAAGLFICVYRPLASAQKQPTPKELQNIATNAARHFGDAPDDPGPLATDLSYSIKPKAVAKAMRKVADWQLERSQPYFDRIWTWSVLYSGFMAASDSLGDPKYRDAMTAMGQKFDWKLRSHLPNADDQSVGQTYLELYLLKKDPAMIAPTKQELDAILAAPRGSRIPGKEIDWWWCDALFMAPPVWSRMYAATGGRKYLDYLDEEWAKTSDRLYDTTEHLYFRDSTYLTRTEANGKKMFWSRGNGWVMGGIVRTLQYLPKDDPARAKYIEQLKEMASSLAAIQSPDGLWRAGLLDPGDYDMPEISGSALITFALAAGVNGGWLDQKVYRPVIEKAWAGMLHHVYADGRLGSIQQTGAEPQPFKASSSYTYGVGAFLLAGSEIRKMHR
;
A
#
# COMPACT_ATOMS: atom_id res chain seq x y z
N MET A 1 -81.33 -29.26 15.58
CA MET A 1 -81.68 -30.53 16.24
C MET A 1 -80.55 -31.52 15.96
N LYS A 2 -80.04 -32.09 17.03
CA LYS A 2 -79.35 -33.43 17.16
C LYS A 2 -78.15 -33.74 16.23
N ALA A 3 -77.05 -34.19 16.59
CA ALA A 3 -76.37 -34.77 17.75
C ALA A 3 -75.25 -35.67 17.21
N GLN A 4 -74.11 -35.51 17.76
CA GLN A 4 -73.05 -36.50 18.11
C GLN A 4 -72.86 -37.75 17.23
N ALA A 5 -71.56 -38.00 16.90
CA ALA A 5 -70.87 -39.18 17.40
C ALA A 5 -69.36 -39.09 17.20
N ARG A 6 -68.65 -39.42 18.27
CA ARG A 6 -67.19 -39.60 18.39
C ARG A 6 -66.76 -40.92 17.75
N THR A 7 -65.59 -40.96 17.18
CA THR A 7 -64.79 -42.18 17.12
C THR A 7 -63.30 -41.82 17.29
N VAL A 8 -62.75 -42.43 18.34
CA VAL A 8 -61.33 -42.38 18.73
C VAL A 8 -60.58 -43.41 17.91
N ALA A 9 -59.51 -43.05 17.28
CA ALA A 9 -58.53 -43.98 16.75
C ALA A 9 -57.19 -43.72 17.39
N LEU A 10 -56.70 -44.67 18.15
CA LEU A 10 -55.32 -44.73 18.71
C LEU A 10 -54.33 -45.03 17.60
N ALA A 11 -53.35 -44.16 17.40
CA ALA A 11 -52.17 -44.49 16.64
C ALA A 11 -50.92 -44.40 17.54
N ILE A 12 -50.27 -45.54 17.72
CA ILE A 12 -49.04 -45.73 18.45
C ILE A 12 -47.92 -45.21 17.50
N ALA A 13 -47.26 -44.13 17.84
CA ALA A 13 -46.07 -43.67 17.14
C ALA A 13 -44.84 -44.05 17.97
N ALA A 14 -44.02 -44.97 17.44
CA ALA A 14 -42.71 -45.32 17.98
C ALA A 14 -41.75 -44.13 17.77
N GLY A 15 -41.36 -43.50 18.85
CA GLY A 15 -40.38 -42.43 18.84
C GLY A 15 -38.96 -42.97 18.70
N LEU A 16 -38.34 -42.73 17.56
CA LEU A 16 -36.88 -42.79 17.40
C LEU A 16 -36.27 -41.53 18.01
N PHE A 17 -35.65 -41.67 19.18
CA PHE A 17 -34.77 -40.64 19.74
C PHE A 17 -33.46 -40.65 18.95
N ILE A 18 -33.30 -39.71 17.99
CA ILE A 18 -32.01 -39.35 17.39
C ILE A 18 -31.34 -38.40 18.38
N CYS A 19 -30.40 -38.93 19.20
CA CYS A 19 -29.47 -38.09 19.95
C CYS A 19 -28.54 -37.37 18.98
N VAL A 20 -28.88 -36.13 18.65
CA VAL A 20 -27.97 -35.21 17.95
C VAL A 20 -26.96 -34.74 18.98
N TYR A 21 -25.79 -35.36 18.96
CA TYR A 21 -24.59 -34.82 19.63
C TYR A 21 -24.24 -33.48 19.01
N ARG A 22 -24.64 -32.37 19.61
CA ARG A 22 -24.06 -31.06 19.37
C ARG A 22 -22.72 -31.05 20.12
N PRO A 23 -21.57 -30.89 19.44
CA PRO A 23 -20.35 -30.58 20.14
C PRO A 23 -20.56 -29.22 20.83
N LEU A 24 -20.35 -29.19 22.13
CA LEU A 24 -20.23 -27.97 22.93
C LEU A 24 -19.09 -27.17 22.30
N ALA A 25 -19.43 -26.16 21.51
CA ALA A 25 -18.47 -25.11 21.13
C ALA A 25 -18.01 -24.52 22.47
N SER A 26 -16.77 -24.76 22.84
CA SER A 26 -16.13 -24.07 23.95
C SER A 26 -16.28 -22.58 23.69
N ALA A 27 -17.07 -21.92 24.53
CA ALA A 27 -17.17 -20.44 24.46
C ALA A 27 -15.76 -19.90 24.66
N GLN A 28 -15.12 -19.50 23.57
CA GLN A 28 -13.85 -18.75 23.62
C GLN A 28 -14.13 -17.51 24.44
N LYS A 29 -13.50 -17.44 25.62
CA LYS A 29 -13.59 -16.32 26.54
C LYS A 29 -13.17 -15.05 25.74
N GLN A 30 -14.06 -14.10 25.60
CA GLN A 30 -13.72 -12.83 24.93
C GLN A 30 -12.56 -12.17 25.67
N PRO A 31 -11.55 -11.65 24.95
CA PRO A 31 -10.41 -11.01 25.58
C PRO A 31 -10.87 -9.80 26.40
N THR A 32 -10.26 -9.62 27.55
CA THR A 32 -10.47 -8.47 28.42
C THR A 32 -9.98 -7.16 27.75
N PRO A 33 -10.44 -5.97 28.17
CA PRO A 33 -9.93 -4.71 27.64
C PRO A 33 -8.41 -4.58 27.73
N LYS A 34 -7.78 -5.11 28.77
CA LYS A 34 -6.32 -5.13 28.95
C LYS A 34 -5.64 -6.07 27.96
N GLU A 35 -6.22 -7.23 27.69
CA GLU A 35 -5.72 -8.15 26.65
C GLU A 35 -5.87 -7.56 25.25
N LEU A 36 -7.00 -6.90 24.95
CA LEU A 36 -7.21 -6.17 23.70
C LEU A 36 -6.20 -5.04 23.54
N GLN A 37 -5.91 -4.30 24.60
CA GLN A 37 -4.89 -3.23 24.58
C GLN A 37 -3.49 -3.82 24.37
N ASN A 38 -3.15 -4.95 25.01
CA ASN A 38 -1.88 -5.65 24.78
C ASN A 38 -1.77 -6.20 23.36
N ILE A 39 -2.86 -6.74 22.81
CA ILE A 39 -2.91 -7.21 21.41
C ILE A 39 -2.70 -6.03 20.46
N ALA A 40 -3.38 -4.91 20.69
CA ALA A 40 -3.23 -3.69 19.86
C ALA A 40 -1.81 -3.11 19.97
N THR A 41 -1.23 -3.07 21.18
CA THR A 41 0.15 -2.60 21.40
C THR A 41 1.17 -3.53 20.74
N ASN A 42 0.98 -4.83 20.82
CA ASN A 42 1.85 -5.81 20.15
C ASN A 42 1.73 -5.70 18.62
N ALA A 43 0.51 -5.60 18.09
CA ALA A 43 0.31 -5.40 16.66
C ALA A 43 0.97 -4.11 16.18
N ALA A 44 0.79 -2.99 16.89
CA ALA A 44 1.46 -1.73 16.61
C ALA A 44 2.98 -1.87 16.62
N ARG A 45 3.54 -2.57 17.61
CA ARG A 45 4.99 -2.80 17.74
C ARG A 45 5.59 -3.57 16.58
N HIS A 46 4.84 -4.46 15.94
CA HIS A 46 5.34 -5.26 14.82
C HIS A 46 5.17 -4.60 13.46
N PHE A 47 4.16 -3.75 13.29
CA PHE A 47 4.02 -2.98 12.05
C PHE A 47 4.80 -1.65 12.10
N GLY A 48 5.16 -1.15 13.29
CA GLY A 48 5.99 0.05 13.47
C GLY A 48 6.10 0.48 14.91
N ASP A 49 7.17 1.19 15.22
CA ASP A 49 7.47 1.78 16.52
C ASP A 49 8.40 2.98 16.40
N ALA A 50 8.64 3.67 17.52
CA ALA A 50 9.53 4.82 17.64
C ALA A 50 10.27 4.80 18.99
N PRO A 51 11.25 3.89 19.19
CA PRO A 51 11.97 3.75 20.43
C PRO A 51 12.80 5.01 20.76
N ASP A 52 13.01 5.28 22.05
CA ASP A 52 13.86 6.39 22.48
C ASP A 52 15.36 6.10 22.23
N ASP A 53 15.77 4.85 22.33
CA ASP A 53 17.12 4.38 21.96
C ASP A 53 17.05 3.35 20.82
N PRO A 54 17.20 3.81 19.55
CA PRO A 54 17.21 2.93 18.39
C PRO A 54 18.60 2.33 18.09
N GLY A 55 19.62 2.63 18.87
CA GLY A 55 21.01 2.32 18.57
C GLY A 55 21.65 3.29 17.56
N PRO A 56 22.90 3.02 17.14
CA PRO A 56 23.64 3.90 16.22
C PRO A 56 23.17 3.76 14.78
N LEU A 57 23.40 4.80 13.98
CA LEU A 57 23.21 4.77 12.53
C LEU A 57 24.22 3.82 11.87
N ALA A 58 23.87 3.28 10.71
CA ALA A 58 24.74 2.43 9.91
C ALA A 58 25.92 3.22 9.33
N THR A 59 27.15 2.73 9.51
CA THR A 59 28.38 3.31 8.97
C THR A 59 28.96 2.50 7.82
N ASP A 60 28.35 1.36 7.50
CA ASP A 60 28.84 0.38 6.52
C ASP A 60 28.12 0.46 5.16
N LEU A 61 27.25 1.47 4.95
CA LEU A 61 26.52 1.68 3.71
C LEU A 61 27.22 2.72 2.82
N SER A 62 27.20 2.47 1.53
CA SER A 62 27.66 3.43 0.52
C SER A 62 26.46 4.19 -0.05
N TYR A 63 26.57 5.50 -0.15
CA TYR A 63 25.54 6.40 -0.71
C TYR A 63 25.43 6.33 -2.24
N SER A 64 26.28 5.54 -2.88
CA SER A 64 26.27 5.35 -4.34
C SER A 64 25.07 4.55 -4.78
N ILE A 65 24.49 4.92 -5.95
CA ILE A 65 23.43 4.14 -6.61
C ILE A 65 23.95 2.89 -7.36
N LYS A 66 25.26 2.58 -7.30
CA LYS A 66 25.80 1.37 -7.95
C LYS A 66 25.04 0.11 -7.48
N PRO A 67 24.74 -0.84 -8.39
CA PRO A 67 23.86 -1.97 -8.09
C PRO A 67 24.23 -2.79 -6.84
N LYS A 68 25.52 -2.99 -6.58
CA LYS A 68 26.00 -3.72 -5.39
C LYS A 68 25.77 -2.93 -4.10
N ALA A 69 25.98 -1.60 -4.13
CA ALA A 69 25.77 -0.73 -2.97
C ALA A 69 24.28 -0.67 -2.60
N VAL A 70 23.41 -0.46 -3.59
CA VAL A 70 21.94 -0.45 -3.39
C VAL A 70 21.47 -1.80 -2.88
N ALA A 71 21.97 -2.92 -3.44
CA ALA A 71 21.61 -4.25 -2.98
C ALA A 71 21.99 -4.51 -1.51
N LYS A 72 23.16 -4.01 -1.05
CA LYS A 72 23.57 -4.12 0.34
C LYS A 72 22.61 -3.39 1.28
N ALA A 73 22.24 -2.15 0.94
CA ALA A 73 21.29 -1.35 1.73
C ALA A 73 19.89 -1.99 1.76
N MET A 74 19.37 -2.40 0.60
CA MET A 74 18.08 -3.09 0.51
C MET A 74 18.06 -4.36 1.36
N ARG A 75 19.09 -5.20 1.28
CA ARG A 75 19.16 -6.46 2.05
C ARG A 75 19.17 -6.18 3.55
N LYS A 76 19.99 -5.24 4.01
CA LYS A 76 20.08 -4.86 5.43
C LYS A 76 18.70 -4.47 5.99
N VAL A 77 17.97 -3.61 5.29
CA VAL A 77 16.64 -3.13 5.71
C VAL A 77 15.57 -4.23 5.56
N ALA A 78 15.59 -4.99 4.46
CA ALA A 78 14.60 -6.04 4.21
C ALA A 78 14.74 -7.20 5.21
N ASP A 79 15.95 -7.62 5.54
CA ASP A 79 16.19 -8.72 6.48
C ASP A 79 15.72 -8.35 7.88
N TRP A 80 16.10 -7.17 8.36
CA TRP A 80 15.64 -6.66 9.66
C TRP A 80 14.10 -6.60 9.73
N GLN A 81 13.47 -6.11 8.66
CA GLN A 81 12.01 -5.99 8.65
C GLN A 81 11.32 -7.36 8.54
N LEU A 82 11.83 -8.28 7.73
CA LEU A 82 11.24 -9.61 7.57
C LEU A 82 11.29 -10.39 8.88
N GLU A 83 12.45 -10.42 9.55
CA GLU A 83 12.65 -11.14 10.80
C GLU A 83 11.67 -10.69 11.88
N ARG A 84 11.49 -9.38 12.04
CA ARG A 84 10.63 -8.84 13.10
C ARG A 84 9.13 -8.92 12.79
N SER A 85 8.74 -9.01 11.51
CA SER A 85 7.34 -8.82 11.10
C SER A 85 6.65 -10.08 10.59
N GLN A 86 7.39 -11.05 10.06
CA GLN A 86 6.80 -12.23 9.41
C GLN A 86 5.75 -12.99 10.25
N PRO A 87 5.94 -13.22 11.56
CA PRO A 87 4.95 -13.90 12.38
C PRO A 87 3.61 -13.17 12.51
N TYR A 88 3.61 -11.84 12.27
CA TYR A 88 2.51 -10.92 12.54
C TYR A 88 1.83 -10.39 11.29
N PHE A 89 2.14 -10.92 10.13
CA PHE A 89 1.56 -10.49 8.85
C PHE A 89 0.03 -10.45 8.89
N ASP A 90 -0.52 -9.32 8.40
CA ASP A 90 -1.93 -9.00 8.28
C ASP A 90 -2.23 -8.49 6.86
N ARG A 91 -3.50 -8.26 6.51
CA ARG A 91 -3.95 -7.77 5.20
C ARG A 91 -4.24 -6.27 5.16
N ILE A 92 -3.98 -5.51 6.25
CA ILE A 92 -4.18 -4.06 6.22
C ILE A 92 -3.15 -3.38 5.31
N TRP A 93 -3.48 -2.21 4.80
CA TRP A 93 -2.68 -1.48 3.80
C TRP A 93 -1.22 -1.26 4.22
N THR A 94 -0.96 -1.04 5.51
CA THR A 94 0.40 -0.81 6.04
C THR A 94 1.33 -2.00 5.78
N TRP A 95 0.80 -3.22 5.87
CA TRP A 95 1.49 -4.45 5.54
C TRP A 95 1.55 -4.68 4.02
N SER A 96 0.47 -4.35 3.30
CA SER A 96 0.39 -4.57 1.85
C SER A 96 1.48 -3.81 1.09
N VAL A 97 1.84 -2.62 1.55
CA VAL A 97 2.94 -1.84 0.97
C VAL A 97 4.29 -2.51 1.23
N LEU A 98 4.51 -3.05 2.44
CA LEU A 98 5.71 -3.86 2.73
C LEU A 98 5.80 -5.08 1.80
N TYR A 99 4.69 -5.77 1.58
CA TYR A 99 4.63 -6.95 0.72
C TYR A 99 5.03 -6.62 -0.73
N SER A 100 4.54 -5.50 -1.26
CA SER A 100 4.99 -4.99 -2.56
C SER A 100 6.50 -4.73 -2.58
N GLY A 101 7.05 -4.18 -1.50
CA GLY A 101 8.49 -4.00 -1.31
C GLY A 101 9.25 -5.32 -1.26
N PHE A 102 8.74 -6.33 -0.57
CA PHE A 102 9.36 -7.67 -0.51
C PHE A 102 9.32 -8.39 -1.87
N MET A 103 8.23 -8.28 -2.64
CA MET A 103 8.19 -8.79 -4.00
C MET A 103 9.28 -8.15 -4.87
N ALA A 104 9.40 -6.82 -4.82
CA ALA A 104 10.42 -6.08 -5.56
C ALA A 104 11.85 -6.43 -5.08
N ALA A 105 12.07 -6.59 -3.78
CA ALA A 105 13.35 -6.99 -3.22
C ALA A 105 13.74 -8.40 -3.64
N SER A 106 12.79 -9.35 -3.62
CA SER A 106 13.03 -10.73 -4.08
C SER A 106 13.54 -10.78 -5.51
N ASP A 107 12.85 -10.09 -6.42
CA ASP A 107 13.22 -10.02 -7.84
C ASP A 107 14.58 -9.30 -8.03
N SER A 108 14.71 -8.13 -7.42
CA SER A 108 15.89 -7.27 -7.58
C SER A 108 17.16 -7.89 -6.99
N LEU A 109 17.06 -8.55 -5.84
CA LEU A 109 18.21 -9.17 -5.14
C LEU A 109 18.49 -10.60 -5.60
N GLY A 110 17.58 -11.23 -6.34
CA GLY A 110 17.65 -12.64 -6.70
C GLY A 110 17.53 -13.57 -5.48
N ASP A 111 16.84 -13.14 -4.43
CA ASP A 111 16.69 -13.88 -3.17
C ASP A 111 15.22 -14.33 -3.00
N PRO A 112 14.92 -15.61 -3.08
CA PRO A 112 13.55 -16.11 -3.05
C PRO A 112 12.87 -15.97 -1.69
N LYS A 113 13.62 -15.81 -0.58
CA LYS A 113 13.06 -15.82 0.78
C LYS A 113 11.93 -14.81 0.98
N TYR A 114 12.04 -13.60 0.39
CA TYR A 114 11.00 -12.59 0.52
C TYR A 114 9.72 -13.00 -0.22
N ARG A 115 9.85 -13.53 -1.44
CA ARG A 115 8.70 -14.02 -2.22
C ARG A 115 8.07 -15.27 -1.60
N ASP A 116 8.88 -16.15 -1.00
CA ASP A 116 8.38 -17.33 -0.30
C ASP A 116 7.56 -16.93 0.94
N ALA A 117 8.03 -15.91 1.70
CA ALA A 117 7.27 -15.31 2.78
C ALA A 117 5.92 -14.71 2.30
N MET A 118 5.91 -14.06 1.12
CA MET A 118 4.67 -13.54 0.52
C MET A 118 3.74 -14.65 0.04
N THR A 119 4.28 -15.75 -0.46
CA THR A 119 3.47 -16.94 -0.82
C THR A 119 2.81 -17.54 0.42
N ALA A 120 3.57 -17.71 1.51
CA ALA A 120 3.03 -18.22 2.77
C ALA A 120 1.97 -17.27 3.37
N MET A 121 2.18 -15.96 3.25
CA MET A 121 1.19 -14.94 3.65
C MET A 121 -0.11 -15.09 2.84
N GLY A 122 -0.03 -15.20 1.52
CA GLY A 122 -1.19 -15.40 0.66
C GLY A 122 -1.97 -16.66 1.01
N GLN A 123 -1.28 -17.77 1.27
CA GLN A 123 -1.87 -19.04 1.73
C GLN A 123 -2.54 -18.89 3.10
N LYS A 124 -1.90 -18.20 4.05
CA LYS A 124 -2.46 -17.92 5.39
C LYS A 124 -3.83 -17.23 5.31
N PHE A 125 -4.04 -16.39 4.32
CA PHE A 125 -5.26 -15.60 4.16
C PHE A 125 -6.17 -16.07 3.02
N ASP A 126 -5.97 -17.29 2.51
CA ASP A 126 -6.78 -17.87 1.42
C ASP A 126 -6.89 -16.94 0.18
N TRP A 127 -5.90 -16.11 -0.06
CA TRP A 127 -5.84 -15.14 -1.17
C TRP A 127 -7.01 -14.14 -1.20
N LYS A 128 -7.67 -13.93 -0.07
CA LYS A 128 -8.82 -13.01 0.08
C LYS A 128 -8.36 -11.61 0.42
N LEU A 129 -9.00 -10.62 -0.17
CA LEU A 129 -8.89 -9.21 0.24
C LEU A 129 -9.46 -9.01 1.65
N ARG A 130 -9.37 -7.80 2.21
CA ARG A 130 -10.08 -7.47 3.44
C ARG A 130 -11.56 -7.20 3.16
N SER A 131 -12.36 -7.20 4.23
CA SER A 131 -13.82 -7.32 4.13
C SER A 131 -14.60 -6.02 3.89
N HIS A 132 -13.96 -4.83 3.97
CA HIS A 132 -14.67 -3.55 3.83
C HIS A 132 -14.64 -3.02 2.39
N LEU A 133 -14.92 -3.88 1.43
CA LEU A 133 -14.98 -3.47 0.03
C LEU A 133 -16.18 -2.54 -0.23
N PRO A 134 -16.04 -1.51 -1.08
CA PRO A 134 -14.95 -1.25 -2.03
C PRO A 134 -13.81 -0.37 -1.48
N ASN A 135 -13.58 -0.31 -0.17
CA ASN A 135 -12.50 0.50 0.39
C ASN A 135 -11.14 0.15 -0.26
N ALA A 136 -10.41 1.14 -0.77
CA ALA A 136 -9.17 0.94 -1.49
C ALA A 136 -8.06 0.30 -0.64
N ASP A 137 -7.98 0.66 0.64
CA ASP A 137 -7.00 0.10 1.57
C ASP A 137 -7.15 -1.42 1.71
N ASP A 138 -8.40 -1.90 1.75
CA ASP A 138 -8.73 -3.31 1.89
C ASP A 138 -8.45 -4.12 0.62
N GLN A 139 -8.31 -3.46 -0.53
CA GLN A 139 -7.90 -4.08 -1.80
C GLN A 139 -6.38 -4.23 -1.92
N SER A 140 -5.59 -3.43 -1.21
CA SER A 140 -4.15 -3.23 -1.45
C SER A 140 -3.31 -4.51 -1.43
N VAL A 141 -3.66 -5.50 -0.59
CA VAL A 141 -2.96 -6.80 -0.52
C VAL A 141 -3.08 -7.60 -1.82
N GLY A 142 -4.13 -7.35 -2.60
CA GLY A 142 -4.35 -7.94 -3.92
C GLY A 142 -3.23 -7.67 -4.92
N GLN A 143 -2.47 -6.58 -4.75
CA GLN A 143 -1.29 -6.33 -5.60
C GLN A 143 -0.31 -7.51 -5.53
N THR A 144 0.02 -7.94 -4.31
CA THR A 144 0.95 -9.06 -4.07
C THR A 144 0.37 -10.40 -4.54
N TYR A 145 -0.91 -10.66 -4.28
CA TYR A 145 -1.56 -11.90 -4.73
C TYR A 145 -1.54 -12.04 -6.24
N LEU A 146 -1.86 -10.96 -6.95
CA LEU A 146 -1.88 -10.96 -8.42
C LEU A 146 -0.47 -11.03 -9.02
N GLU A 147 0.54 -10.40 -8.40
CA GLU A 147 1.94 -10.57 -8.83
C GLU A 147 2.40 -12.03 -8.68
N LEU A 148 2.07 -12.69 -7.57
CA LEU A 148 2.37 -14.11 -7.36
C LEU A 148 1.62 -15.00 -8.36
N TYR A 149 0.34 -14.70 -8.64
CA TYR A 149 -0.41 -15.40 -9.67
C TYR A 149 0.22 -15.24 -11.06
N LEU A 150 0.63 -14.02 -11.43
CA LEU A 150 1.26 -13.76 -12.72
C LEU A 150 2.56 -14.56 -12.92
N LEU A 151 3.29 -14.82 -11.83
CA LEU A 151 4.50 -15.63 -11.83
C LEU A 151 4.22 -17.14 -11.86
N LYS A 152 3.25 -17.62 -11.08
CA LYS A 152 3.02 -19.06 -10.84
C LYS A 152 1.87 -19.64 -11.65
N LYS A 153 0.90 -18.81 -12.07
CA LYS A 153 -0.32 -19.18 -12.82
C LYS A 153 -1.22 -20.20 -12.08
N ASP A 154 -1.13 -20.25 -10.74
CA ASP A 154 -2.00 -21.09 -9.91
C ASP A 154 -3.37 -20.43 -9.76
N PRO A 155 -4.47 -21.03 -10.25
CA PRO A 155 -5.82 -20.46 -10.21
C PRO A 155 -6.30 -20.13 -8.77
N ALA A 156 -5.83 -20.86 -7.76
CA ALA A 156 -6.20 -20.61 -6.37
C ALA A 156 -5.76 -19.22 -5.89
N MET A 157 -4.67 -18.69 -6.45
CA MET A 157 -4.12 -17.38 -6.05
C MET A 157 -4.94 -16.18 -6.56
N ILE A 158 -5.74 -16.37 -7.62
CA ILE A 158 -6.51 -15.28 -8.22
C ILE A 158 -8.01 -15.37 -7.94
N ALA A 159 -8.56 -16.58 -7.79
CA ALA A 159 -10.00 -16.81 -7.75
C ALA A 159 -10.74 -15.99 -6.66
N PRO A 160 -10.28 -15.93 -5.38
CA PRO A 160 -10.95 -15.13 -4.36
C PRO A 160 -10.89 -13.62 -4.68
N THR A 161 -9.71 -13.10 -5.00
CA THR A 161 -9.55 -11.67 -5.36
C THR A 161 -10.41 -11.31 -6.56
N LYS A 162 -10.45 -12.15 -7.61
CA LYS A 162 -11.30 -11.93 -8.78
C LYS A 162 -12.78 -11.88 -8.44
N GLN A 163 -13.26 -12.82 -7.62
CA GLN A 163 -14.65 -12.84 -7.15
C GLN A 163 -15.03 -11.55 -6.42
N GLU A 164 -14.15 -11.05 -5.55
CA GLU A 164 -14.37 -9.83 -4.77
C GLU A 164 -14.38 -8.58 -5.66
N LEU A 165 -13.48 -8.46 -6.64
CA LEU A 165 -13.48 -7.36 -7.60
C LEU A 165 -14.71 -7.42 -8.54
N ASP A 166 -15.11 -8.60 -8.98
CA ASP A 166 -16.32 -8.77 -9.78
C ASP A 166 -17.59 -8.38 -9.00
N ALA A 167 -17.62 -8.64 -7.70
CA ALA A 167 -18.72 -8.18 -6.84
C ALA A 167 -18.74 -6.64 -6.70
N ILE A 168 -17.59 -5.98 -6.66
CA ILE A 168 -17.51 -4.52 -6.70
C ILE A 168 -18.09 -3.99 -8.02
N LEU A 169 -17.76 -4.61 -9.15
CA LEU A 169 -18.29 -4.20 -10.47
C LEU A 169 -19.80 -4.41 -10.60
N ALA A 170 -20.32 -5.48 -10.01
CA ALA A 170 -21.75 -5.81 -10.05
C ALA A 170 -22.63 -4.93 -9.13
N ALA A 171 -22.02 -4.30 -8.12
CA ALA A 171 -22.78 -3.43 -7.21
C ALA A 171 -23.18 -2.11 -7.90
N PRO A 172 -24.29 -1.47 -7.48
CA PRO A 172 -24.69 -0.18 -8.01
C PRO A 172 -23.57 0.86 -7.92
N ARG A 173 -23.40 1.65 -8.99
CA ARG A 173 -22.43 2.76 -9.03
C ARG A 173 -22.92 3.92 -8.14
N GLY A 174 -21.95 4.65 -7.57
CA GLY A 174 -22.23 5.79 -6.68
C GLY A 174 -22.41 5.38 -5.21
N SER A 175 -22.13 6.27 -4.31
CA SER A 175 -22.20 6.21 -2.82
C SER A 175 -22.26 4.80 -2.16
N ARG A 176 -21.34 3.93 -2.51
CA ARG A 176 -21.19 2.62 -1.84
C ARG A 176 -20.66 2.77 -0.42
N ILE A 177 -19.98 3.89 -0.16
CA ILE A 177 -19.51 4.30 1.16
C ILE A 177 -20.39 5.45 1.61
N PRO A 178 -21.15 5.32 2.71
CA PRO A 178 -22.03 6.39 3.20
C PRO A 178 -21.29 7.74 3.31
N GLY A 179 -21.89 8.79 2.74
CA GLY A 179 -21.32 10.14 2.74
C GLY A 179 -20.15 10.37 1.77
N LYS A 180 -19.85 9.41 0.89
CA LYS A 180 -18.82 9.53 -0.16
C LYS A 180 -19.46 9.33 -1.54
N GLU A 181 -19.13 10.22 -2.47
CA GLU A 181 -19.68 10.16 -3.85
C GLU A 181 -18.85 9.25 -4.76
N ILE A 182 -17.57 9.01 -4.41
CA ILE A 182 -16.59 8.22 -5.15
C ILE A 182 -15.97 7.16 -4.24
N ASP A 183 -15.62 6.02 -4.79
CA ASP A 183 -15.03 4.91 -4.01
C ASP A 183 -13.61 5.27 -3.52
N TRP A 184 -12.82 6.00 -4.33
CA TRP A 184 -11.45 6.41 -3.99
C TRP A 184 -11.38 7.91 -3.65
N TRP A 185 -12.03 8.30 -2.56
CA TRP A 185 -12.26 9.69 -2.14
C TRP A 185 -11.04 10.40 -1.51
N TRP A 186 -9.90 9.73 -1.38
CA TRP A 186 -8.64 10.29 -0.86
C TRP A 186 -7.46 9.87 -1.75
N CYS A 187 -6.41 10.70 -1.81
CA CYS A 187 -5.32 10.51 -2.76
C CYS A 187 -4.53 9.22 -2.54
N ASP A 188 -4.40 8.75 -1.29
CA ASP A 188 -3.68 7.51 -0.95
C ASP A 188 -4.32 6.28 -1.62
N ALA A 189 -5.64 6.32 -1.85
CA ALA A 189 -6.39 5.27 -2.54
C ALA A 189 -5.80 4.95 -3.92
N LEU A 190 -5.18 5.94 -4.57
CA LEU A 190 -4.57 5.79 -5.90
C LEU A 190 -3.31 4.90 -5.93
N PHE A 191 -2.70 4.61 -4.77
CA PHE A 191 -1.70 3.55 -4.64
C PHE A 191 -2.33 2.21 -4.26
N MET A 192 -3.40 2.24 -3.46
CA MET A 192 -3.93 1.05 -2.82
C MET A 192 -4.72 0.16 -3.79
N ALA A 193 -5.68 0.75 -4.52
CA ALA A 193 -6.59 0.02 -5.39
C ALA A 193 -6.15 -0.05 -6.87
N PRO A 194 -5.85 1.04 -7.59
CA PRO A 194 -5.59 1.01 -9.04
C PRO A 194 -4.59 -0.04 -9.50
N PRO A 195 -3.45 -0.27 -8.80
CA PRO A 195 -2.52 -1.32 -9.18
C PRO A 195 -3.09 -2.75 -9.06
N VAL A 196 -4.13 -2.98 -8.26
CA VAL A 196 -4.84 -4.27 -8.19
C VAL A 196 -5.64 -4.48 -9.47
N TRP A 197 -6.37 -3.45 -9.90
CA TRP A 197 -7.23 -3.48 -11.08
C TRP A 197 -6.43 -3.66 -12.38
N SER A 198 -5.30 -2.94 -12.53
CA SER A 198 -4.41 -3.11 -13.68
C SER A 198 -3.79 -4.52 -13.74
N ARG A 199 -3.43 -5.11 -12.59
CA ARG A 199 -2.93 -6.50 -12.52
C ARG A 199 -4.02 -7.52 -12.78
N MET A 200 -5.25 -7.28 -12.33
CA MET A 200 -6.39 -8.15 -12.65
C MET A 200 -6.67 -8.15 -14.15
N TYR A 201 -6.59 -7.00 -14.81
CA TYR A 201 -6.63 -6.94 -16.27
C TYR A 201 -5.50 -7.77 -16.91
N ALA A 202 -4.26 -7.56 -16.47
CA ALA A 202 -3.10 -8.31 -17.00
C ALA A 202 -3.22 -9.83 -16.78
N ALA A 203 -3.92 -10.24 -15.72
CA ALA A 203 -4.16 -11.64 -15.38
C ALA A 203 -5.27 -12.29 -16.23
N THR A 204 -6.28 -11.51 -16.64
CA THR A 204 -7.54 -12.04 -17.20
C THR A 204 -7.88 -11.52 -18.59
N GLY A 205 -7.30 -10.42 -19.04
CA GLY A 205 -7.68 -9.70 -20.26
C GLY A 205 -9.01 -8.94 -20.17
N GLY A 206 -9.65 -8.90 -18.99
CA GLY A 206 -10.98 -8.32 -18.83
C GLY A 206 -10.98 -6.78 -18.81
N ARG A 207 -11.33 -6.12 -19.92
CA ARG A 207 -11.35 -4.64 -20.05
C ARG A 207 -12.12 -3.92 -18.94
N LYS A 208 -13.19 -4.53 -18.43
CA LYS A 208 -14.02 -3.99 -17.34
C LYS A 208 -13.22 -3.55 -16.11
N TYR A 209 -12.08 -4.15 -15.86
CA TYR A 209 -11.20 -3.79 -14.74
C TYR A 209 -10.46 -2.48 -14.98
N LEU A 210 -10.04 -2.23 -16.23
CA LEU A 210 -9.44 -0.95 -16.60
C LEU A 210 -10.49 0.16 -16.68
N ASP A 211 -11.70 -0.14 -17.20
CA ASP A 211 -12.78 0.85 -17.28
C ASP A 211 -13.16 1.39 -15.89
N TYR A 212 -13.23 0.50 -14.89
CA TYR A 212 -13.46 0.92 -13.50
C TYR A 212 -12.28 1.72 -12.92
N LEU A 213 -11.05 1.27 -13.17
CA LEU A 213 -9.84 1.96 -12.73
C LEU A 213 -9.79 3.39 -13.28
N ASP A 214 -10.00 3.55 -14.59
CA ASP A 214 -9.93 4.84 -15.27
C ASP A 214 -11.04 5.79 -14.80
N GLU A 215 -12.26 5.27 -14.58
CA GLU A 215 -13.39 6.03 -14.07
C GLU A 215 -13.11 6.58 -12.65
N GLU A 216 -12.72 5.71 -11.72
CA GLU A 216 -12.49 6.13 -10.33
C GLU A 216 -11.22 6.99 -10.18
N TRP A 217 -10.16 6.70 -10.96
CA TRP A 217 -8.97 7.57 -11.02
C TRP A 217 -9.33 8.99 -11.47
N ALA A 218 -10.10 9.11 -12.55
CA ALA A 218 -10.53 10.40 -13.07
C ALA A 218 -11.35 11.18 -12.03
N LYS A 219 -12.34 10.56 -11.39
CA LYS A 219 -13.14 11.19 -10.34
C LYS A 219 -12.31 11.71 -9.17
N THR A 220 -11.31 10.93 -8.74
CA THR A 220 -10.39 11.32 -7.67
C THR A 220 -9.52 12.50 -8.10
N SER A 221 -8.98 12.45 -9.32
CA SER A 221 -8.14 13.51 -9.88
C SER A 221 -8.92 14.82 -10.07
N ASP A 222 -10.10 14.76 -10.65
CA ASP A 222 -10.97 15.93 -10.86
C ASP A 222 -11.28 16.65 -9.53
N ARG A 223 -11.31 15.91 -8.43
CA ARG A 223 -11.63 16.45 -7.11
C ARG A 223 -10.42 16.95 -6.33
N LEU A 224 -9.28 16.27 -6.44
CA LEU A 224 -8.16 16.44 -5.51
C LEU A 224 -6.87 16.96 -6.16
N TYR A 225 -6.75 16.91 -7.49
CA TYR A 225 -5.56 17.38 -8.18
C TYR A 225 -5.57 18.88 -8.34
N ASP A 226 -4.57 19.55 -7.80
CA ASP A 226 -4.35 20.98 -8.00
C ASP A 226 -3.52 21.21 -9.27
N THR A 227 -4.13 21.76 -10.32
CA THR A 227 -3.50 21.97 -11.62
C THR A 227 -2.52 23.15 -11.65
N THR A 228 -2.41 23.94 -10.57
CA THR A 228 -1.42 25.03 -10.45
C THR A 228 -0.13 24.53 -9.82
N GLU A 229 -0.25 23.76 -8.73
CA GLU A 229 0.89 23.22 -8.00
C GLU A 229 1.32 21.85 -8.55
N HIS A 230 0.46 21.19 -9.34
CA HIS A 230 0.60 19.81 -9.83
C HIS A 230 0.81 18.81 -8.70
N LEU A 231 0.04 18.98 -7.61
CA LEU A 231 0.05 18.16 -6.41
C LEU A 231 -1.37 17.78 -6.01
N TYR A 232 -1.50 16.72 -5.22
CA TYR A 232 -2.78 16.26 -4.70
C TYR A 232 -3.02 16.73 -3.27
N PHE A 233 -4.21 17.28 -3.02
CA PHE A 233 -4.76 17.34 -1.68
C PHE A 233 -5.05 15.93 -1.16
N ARG A 234 -4.93 15.72 0.15
CA ARG A 234 -5.16 14.41 0.74
C ARG A 234 -6.59 13.92 0.51
N ASP A 235 -7.58 14.75 0.79
CA ASP A 235 -8.99 14.58 0.48
C ASP A 235 -9.70 15.95 0.44
N SER A 236 -11.03 15.95 0.18
CA SER A 236 -11.78 17.20 0.05
C SER A 236 -11.81 18.10 1.29
N THR A 237 -11.47 17.59 2.48
CA THR A 237 -11.38 18.43 3.69
C THR A 237 -10.12 19.28 3.72
N TYR A 238 -9.14 19.01 2.84
CA TYR A 238 -7.88 19.74 2.72
C TYR A 238 -7.89 20.83 1.65
N LEU A 239 -8.92 20.92 0.80
CA LEU A 239 -8.97 21.88 -0.33
C LEU A 239 -8.83 23.36 0.09
N THR A 240 -9.20 23.68 1.31
CA THR A 240 -9.13 25.04 1.86
C THR A 240 -8.14 25.18 3.02
N ARG A 241 -7.41 24.11 3.35
CA ARG A 241 -6.43 24.14 4.46
C ARG A 241 -5.08 24.65 3.95
N THR A 242 -4.40 25.38 4.84
CA THR A 242 -3.06 25.92 4.58
C THR A 242 -2.07 25.42 5.63
N GLU A 243 -0.80 25.39 5.25
CA GLU A 243 0.35 25.22 6.13
C GLU A 243 0.57 26.49 6.98
N ALA A 244 1.51 26.45 7.94
CA ALA A 244 1.82 27.58 8.81
C ALA A 244 2.27 28.84 8.05
N ASN A 245 2.94 28.67 6.92
CA ASN A 245 3.37 29.75 6.04
C ASN A 245 2.27 30.34 5.13
N GLY A 246 1.03 29.87 5.26
CA GLY A 246 -0.14 30.29 4.48
C GLY A 246 -0.27 29.65 3.09
N LYS A 247 0.64 28.76 2.68
CA LYS A 247 0.53 28.01 1.42
C LYS A 247 -0.44 26.84 1.56
N LYS A 248 -0.95 26.34 0.43
CA LYS A 248 -1.81 25.14 0.37
C LYS A 248 -1.13 23.96 1.04
N MET A 249 -1.89 23.16 1.77
CA MET A 249 -1.38 21.97 2.47
C MET A 249 -1.30 20.77 1.54
N PHE A 250 -0.08 20.38 1.17
CA PHE A 250 0.19 19.15 0.41
C PHE A 250 1.13 18.24 1.19
N TRP A 251 0.64 17.06 1.52
CA TRP A 251 1.36 16.07 2.29
C TRP A 251 2.27 15.21 1.40
N SER A 252 3.56 15.09 1.78
CA SER A 252 4.56 14.40 0.93
C SER A 252 4.23 12.93 0.71
N ARG A 253 3.83 12.21 1.76
CA ARG A 253 3.44 10.79 1.64
C ARG A 253 2.19 10.62 0.80
N GLY A 254 1.19 11.51 0.93
CA GLY A 254 0.00 11.50 0.08
C GLY A 254 0.34 11.63 -1.40
N ASN A 255 1.19 12.59 -1.75
CA ASN A 255 1.68 12.77 -3.13
C ASN A 255 2.59 11.61 -3.59
N GLY A 256 3.40 11.08 -2.69
CA GLY A 256 4.19 9.88 -2.94
C GLY A 256 3.32 8.66 -3.27
N TRP A 257 2.19 8.48 -2.60
CA TRP A 257 1.22 7.43 -2.93
C TRP A 257 0.70 7.58 -4.35
N VAL A 258 0.28 8.77 -4.76
CA VAL A 258 -0.23 9.00 -6.12
C VAL A 258 0.84 8.68 -7.16
N MET A 259 2.04 9.23 -7.00
CA MET A 259 3.17 8.97 -7.89
C MET A 259 3.49 7.47 -8.00
N GLY A 260 3.57 6.79 -6.86
CA GLY A 260 3.77 5.34 -6.79
C GLY A 260 2.65 4.55 -7.46
N GLY A 261 1.40 4.98 -7.27
CA GLY A 261 0.21 4.39 -7.90
C GLY A 261 0.22 4.52 -9.41
N ILE A 262 0.58 5.69 -9.94
CA ILE A 262 0.73 5.91 -11.40
C ILE A 262 1.70 4.88 -11.99
N VAL A 263 2.92 4.81 -11.48
CA VAL A 263 3.94 3.94 -12.09
C VAL A 263 3.62 2.46 -11.92
N ARG A 264 3.03 2.05 -10.78
CA ARG A 264 2.58 0.67 -10.57
C ARG A 264 1.41 0.27 -11.46
N THR A 265 0.55 1.23 -11.80
CA THR A 265 -0.54 1.02 -12.77
C THR A 265 0.01 0.91 -14.18
N LEU A 266 0.87 1.85 -14.60
CA LEU A 266 1.50 1.87 -15.91
C LEU A 266 2.31 0.60 -16.25
N GLN A 267 2.84 -0.10 -15.25
CA GLN A 267 3.56 -1.36 -15.42
C GLN A 267 2.69 -2.47 -16.04
N TYR A 268 1.38 -2.42 -15.84
CA TYR A 268 0.43 -3.45 -16.27
C TYR A 268 -0.64 -2.94 -17.26
N LEU A 269 -0.67 -1.66 -17.55
CA LEU A 269 -1.50 -1.13 -18.64
C LEU A 269 -0.92 -1.54 -20.00
N PRO A 270 -1.75 -1.93 -20.98
CA PRO A 270 -1.31 -2.15 -22.36
C PRO A 270 -0.57 -0.91 -22.91
N LYS A 271 0.41 -1.15 -23.78
CA LYS A 271 1.18 -0.04 -24.37
C LYS A 271 0.33 0.89 -25.24
N ASP A 272 -0.70 0.34 -25.84
CA ASP A 272 -1.66 1.00 -26.74
C ASP A 272 -2.93 1.46 -26.01
N ASP A 273 -3.01 1.33 -24.68
CA ASP A 273 -4.16 1.80 -23.91
C ASP A 273 -4.28 3.33 -23.98
N PRO A 274 -5.45 3.88 -24.36
CA PRO A 274 -5.61 5.33 -24.52
C PRO A 274 -5.46 6.13 -23.23
N ALA A 275 -5.74 5.52 -22.06
CA ALA A 275 -5.60 6.18 -20.76
C ALA A 275 -4.13 6.38 -20.38
N ARG A 276 -3.22 5.61 -20.98
CA ARG A 276 -1.79 5.63 -20.67
C ARG A 276 -1.16 7.03 -20.79
N ALA A 277 -1.58 7.80 -21.82
CA ALA A 277 -1.08 9.15 -22.04
C ALA A 277 -1.39 10.09 -20.87
N LYS A 278 -2.59 9.99 -20.28
CA LYS A 278 -3.02 10.79 -19.13
C LYS A 278 -2.19 10.50 -17.88
N TYR A 279 -1.94 9.21 -17.59
CA TYR A 279 -1.10 8.79 -16.45
C TYR A 279 0.35 9.29 -16.62
N ILE A 280 0.91 9.21 -17.82
CA ILE A 280 2.27 9.67 -18.10
C ILE A 280 2.37 11.19 -17.98
N GLU A 281 1.38 11.94 -18.47
CA GLU A 281 1.38 13.40 -18.34
C GLU A 281 1.28 13.83 -16.87
N GLN A 282 0.36 13.26 -16.12
CA GLN A 282 0.24 13.54 -14.69
C GLN A 282 1.52 13.17 -13.92
N LEU A 283 2.20 12.06 -14.28
CA LEU A 283 3.50 11.71 -13.73
C LEU A 283 4.54 12.79 -13.99
N LYS A 284 4.59 13.34 -15.22
CA LYS A 284 5.55 14.38 -15.60
C LYS A 284 5.31 15.68 -14.85
N GLU A 285 4.07 16.12 -14.76
CA GLU A 285 3.68 17.32 -14.03
C GLU A 285 4.08 17.22 -12.55
N MET A 286 3.66 16.15 -11.87
CA MET A 286 3.99 15.91 -10.47
C MET A 286 5.50 15.76 -10.25
N ALA A 287 6.21 15.04 -11.14
CA ALA A 287 7.65 14.85 -11.05
C ALA A 287 8.41 16.18 -11.16
N SER A 288 7.97 17.09 -12.03
CA SER A 288 8.54 18.42 -12.19
C SER A 288 8.39 19.25 -10.92
N SER A 289 7.17 19.31 -10.36
CA SER A 289 6.88 20.07 -9.13
C SER A 289 7.66 19.52 -7.95
N LEU A 290 7.67 18.20 -7.78
CA LEU A 290 8.38 17.56 -6.66
C LEU A 290 9.89 17.70 -6.77
N ALA A 291 10.48 17.60 -7.97
CA ALA A 291 11.91 17.82 -8.16
C ALA A 291 12.33 19.27 -7.82
N ALA A 292 11.49 20.26 -8.14
CA ALA A 292 11.75 21.67 -7.88
C ALA A 292 11.80 22.01 -6.37
N ILE A 293 11.10 21.24 -5.52
CA ILE A 293 11.01 21.46 -4.07
C ILE A 293 11.81 20.44 -3.25
N GLN A 294 12.67 19.64 -3.89
CA GLN A 294 13.56 18.73 -3.19
C GLN A 294 14.51 19.50 -2.27
N SER A 295 14.52 19.14 -0.98
CA SER A 295 15.37 19.83 0.01
C SER A 295 16.88 19.57 -0.20
N PRO A 296 17.78 20.40 0.40
CA PRO A 296 19.22 20.28 0.21
C PRO A 296 19.81 18.92 0.60
N ASP A 297 19.23 18.19 1.52
CA ASP A 297 19.61 16.83 1.91
C ASP A 297 19.09 15.72 0.98
N GLY A 298 18.35 16.10 -0.06
CA GLY A 298 17.78 15.18 -1.04
C GLY A 298 16.40 14.63 -0.71
N LEU A 299 15.82 14.98 0.42
CA LEU A 299 14.57 14.42 0.91
C LEU A 299 13.45 15.46 0.91
N TRP A 300 12.21 15.00 0.98
CA TRP A 300 11.02 15.84 1.14
C TRP A 300 10.57 15.84 2.59
N ARG A 301 10.04 16.98 3.01
CA ARG A 301 9.43 17.15 4.34
C ARG A 301 7.99 16.69 4.30
N ALA A 302 7.39 16.48 5.49
CA ALA A 302 5.99 16.06 5.58
C ALA A 302 5.06 17.07 4.89
N GLY A 303 5.22 18.38 5.13
CA GLY A 303 4.61 19.46 4.37
C GLY A 303 5.45 19.84 3.16
N LEU A 304 4.90 19.69 1.94
CA LEU A 304 5.66 19.89 0.72
C LEU A 304 5.97 21.38 0.44
N LEU A 305 5.03 22.27 0.75
CA LEU A 305 5.17 23.70 0.50
C LEU A 305 5.60 24.51 1.73
N ASP A 306 5.71 23.84 2.88
CA ASP A 306 6.25 24.42 4.12
C ASP A 306 7.26 23.47 4.79
N PRO A 307 8.45 23.32 4.18
CA PRO A 307 9.47 22.42 4.74
C PRO A 307 10.03 22.86 6.08
N GLY A 308 9.71 24.07 6.53
CA GLY A 308 10.18 24.63 7.81
C GLY A 308 9.28 24.30 8.99
N ASP A 309 8.00 24.01 8.78
CA ASP A 309 7.06 23.67 9.87
C ASP A 309 7.39 22.30 10.50
N TYR A 310 7.69 21.31 9.65
CA TYR A 310 8.17 19.98 10.06
C TYR A 310 9.48 19.70 9.34
N ASP A 311 10.59 20.22 9.87
CA ASP A 311 11.91 20.26 9.21
C ASP A 311 12.63 18.91 9.14
N MET A 312 12.13 17.89 9.86
CA MET A 312 12.66 16.52 9.78
C MET A 312 12.33 15.87 8.43
N PRO A 313 13.33 15.26 7.77
CA PRO A 313 13.11 14.51 6.52
C PRO A 313 12.09 13.38 6.70
N GLU A 314 11.09 13.29 5.84
CA GLU A 314 10.06 12.25 5.90
C GLU A 314 10.36 11.14 4.89
N ILE A 315 10.76 9.97 5.40
CA ILE A 315 11.31 8.89 4.57
C ILE A 315 10.25 8.17 3.75
N SER A 316 9.02 8.00 4.22
CA SER A 316 8.02 7.25 3.46
C SER A 316 7.59 8.00 2.18
N GLY A 317 7.32 9.29 2.27
CA GLY A 317 7.03 10.13 1.12
C GLY A 317 8.23 10.23 0.17
N SER A 318 9.42 10.48 0.74
CA SER A 318 10.66 10.54 -0.04
C SER A 318 10.95 9.25 -0.80
N ALA A 319 10.73 8.10 -0.17
CA ALA A 319 10.95 6.79 -0.81
C ALA A 319 9.95 6.52 -1.94
N LEU A 320 8.67 6.86 -1.74
CA LEU A 320 7.64 6.71 -2.78
C LEU A 320 7.89 7.62 -3.99
N ILE A 321 8.25 8.89 -3.74
CA ILE A 321 8.61 9.83 -4.80
C ILE A 321 9.85 9.30 -5.56
N THR A 322 10.89 8.89 -4.84
CA THR A 322 12.12 8.32 -5.44
C THR A 322 11.82 7.07 -6.26
N PHE A 323 10.96 6.17 -5.74
CA PHE A 323 10.49 4.99 -6.47
C PHE A 323 9.83 5.38 -7.79
N ALA A 324 8.91 6.33 -7.75
CA ALA A 324 8.18 6.74 -8.94
C ALA A 324 9.06 7.44 -9.98
N LEU A 325 9.99 8.30 -9.54
CA LEU A 325 10.97 8.93 -10.42
C LEU A 325 11.86 7.89 -11.10
N ALA A 326 12.40 6.93 -10.34
CA ALA A 326 13.26 5.88 -10.90
C ALA A 326 12.48 4.95 -11.86
N ALA A 327 11.24 4.57 -11.51
CA ALA A 327 10.38 3.81 -12.39
C ALA A 327 9.99 4.58 -13.65
N GLY A 328 9.76 5.90 -13.53
CA GLY A 328 9.49 6.80 -14.64
C GLY A 328 10.65 6.89 -15.64
N VAL A 329 11.87 6.96 -15.13
CA VAL A 329 13.10 6.91 -15.95
C VAL A 329 13.24 5.54 -16.64
N ASN A 330 13.09 4.46 -15.91
CA ASN A 330 13.16 3.10 -16.45
C ASN A 330 12.09 2.82 -17.51
N GLY A 331 10.89 3.40 -17.34
CA GLY A 331 9.79 3.30 -18.31
C GLY A 331 9.93 4.21 -19.54
N GLY A 332 10.96 5.08 -19.59
CA GLY A 332 11.15 6.06 -20.65
C GLY A 332 10.09 7.21 -20.63
N TRP A 333 9.42 7.41 -19.51
CA TRP A 333 8.40 8.45 -19.32
C TRP A 333 8.99 9.75 -18.77
N LEU A 334 10.11 9.66 -18.06
CA LEU A 334 10.86 10.78 -17.51
C LEU A 334 12.28 10.82 -18.07
N ASP A 335 12.81 12.03 -18.29
CA ASP A 335 14.17 12.21 -18.81
C ASP A 335 15.21 11.84 -17.73
N GLN A 336 16.02 10.85 -18.03
CA GLN A 336 17.09 10.39 -17.14
C GLN A 336 18.09 11.50 -16.79
N LYS A 337 18.40 12.41 -17.71
CA LYS A 337 19.35 13.51 -17.45
C LYS A 337 18.84 14.48 -16.39
N VAL A 338 17.53 14.69 -16.35
CA VAL A 338 16.86 15.59 -15.40
C VAL A 338 16.70 14.90 -14.03
N TYR A 339 16.18 13.68 -14.02
CA TYR A 339 15.72 13.06 -12.78
C TYR A 339 16.76 12.17 -12.09
N ARG A 340 17.78 11.70 -12.80
CA ARG A 340 18.84 10.89 -12.17
C ARG A 340 19.54 11.62 -11.02
N PRO A 341 19.95 12.88 -11.11
CA PRO A 341 20.55 13.60 -9.98
C PRO A 341 19.61 13.73 -8.77
N VAL A 342 18.30 13.94 -9.02
CA VAL A 342 17.26 13.99 -7.97
C VAL A 342 17.18 12.64 -7.24
N ILE A 343 17.15 11.53 -7.99
CA ILE A 343 17.08 10.17 -7.48
C ILE A 343 18.35 9.81 -6.67
N GLU A 344 19.53 10.13 -7.20
CA GLU A 344 20.83 9.88 -6.54
C GLU A 344 20.91 10.60 -5.19
N LYS A 345 20.50 11.86 -5.16
CA LYS A 345 20.49 12.69 -3.96
C LYS A 345 19.46 12.17 -2.93
N ALA A 346 18.26 11.79 -3.38
CA ALA A 346 17.24 11.22 -2.50
C ALA A 346 17.67 9.87 -1.91
N TRP A 347 18.27 8.99 -2.73
CA TRP A 347 18.80 7.72 -2.24
C TRP A 347 19.88 7.91 -1.19
N ALA A 348 20.84 8.79 -1.44
CA ALA A 348 21.89 9.11 -0.48
C ALA A 348 21.30 9.66 0.84
N GLY A 349 20.33 10.58 0.75
CA GLY A 349 19.61 11.13 1.89
C GLY A 349 18.93 10.04 2.74
N MET A 350 18.19 9.12 2.12
CA MET A 350 17.51 8.03 2.84
C MET A 350 18.48 7.12 3.60
N LEU A 351 19.68 6.89 3.08
CA LEU A 351 20.65 6.01 3.75
C LEU A 351 21.21 6.61 5.05
N HIS A 352 21.13 7.91 5.27
CA HIS A 352 21.46 8.54 6.54
C HIS A 352 20.46 8.23 7.67
N HIS A 353 19.32 7.61 7.34
CA HIS A 353 18.28 7.21 8.28
C HIS A 353 18.21 5.69 8.50
N VAL A 354 19.21 4.94 8.00
CA VAL A 354 19.32 3.50 8.25
C VAL A 354 20.20 3.28 9.48
N TYR A 355 19.71 2.51 10.45
CA TYR A 355 20.42 2.17 11.67
C TYR A 355 21.29 0.92 11.48
N ALA A 356 22.22 0.71 12.39
CA ALA A 356 23.20 -0.38 12.31
C ALA A 356 22.56 -1.78 12.30
N ASP A 357 21.44 -1.94 13.00
CA ASP A 357 20.64 -3.18 13.02
C ASP A 357 19.84 -3.44 11.74
N GLY A 358 19.62 -2.41 10.90
CA GLY A 358 18.82 -2.47 9.68
C GLY A 358 17.49 -1.71 9.77
N ARG A 359 17.14 -1.11 10.90
CA ARG A 359 15.99 -0.21 11.03
C ARG A 359 16.10 0.93 10.03
N LEU A 360 15.01 1.24 9.35
CA LEU A 360 14.86 2.46 8.55
C LEU A 360 14.03 3.46 9.36
N GLY A 361 14.64 4.56 9.79
CA GLY A 361 14.00 5.56 10.64
C GLY A 361 13.31 6.69 9.87
N SER A 362 12.89 7.71 10.61
CA SER A 362 12.27 8.95 10.12
C SER A 362 11.05 8.73 9.21
N ILE A 363 10.28 7.71 9.50
CA ILE A 363 8.99 7.43 8.86
C ILE A 363 7.90 7.99 9.75
N GLN A 364 7.15 9.00 9.26
CA GLN A 364 5.99 9.54 9.96
C GLN A 364 4.95 8.42 10.20
N GLN A 365 4.39 8.33 11.39
CA GLN A 365 3.31 7.41 11.72
C GLN A 365 2.10 7.55 10.79
N THR A 366 1.17 6.59 10.83
CA THR A 366 -0.08 6.67 10.07
C THR A 366 -0.82 7.98 10.38
N GLY A 367 -1.31 8.64 9.33
CA GLY A 367 -1.97 9.93 9.43
C GLY A 367 -2.52 10.37 8.08
N ALA A 368 -2.99 11.58 8.01
CA ALA A 368 -3.60 12.19 6.82
C ALA A 368 -2.98 13.54 6.44
N GLU A 369 -1.99 14.00 7.21
CA GLU A 369 -1.40 15.33 7.08
C GLU A 369 0.02 15.38 7.67
N PRO A 370 0.79 16.44 7.44
CA PRO A 370 2.04 16.70 8.14
C PRO A 370 1.85 16.67 9.67
N GLN A 371 2.70 15.94 10.37
CA GLN A 371 2.68 15.80 11.83
C GLN A 371 4.10 15.53 12.34
N PRO A 372 4.42 15.87 13.61
CA PRO A 372 5.71 15.54 14.20
C PRO A 372 5.87 14.02 14.35
N PHE A 373 7.11 13.56 14.23
CA PHE A 373 7.51 12.17 14.42
C PHE A 373 8.95 12.10 14.94
N LYS A 374 9.43 10.92 15.34
CA LYS A 374 10.80 10.73 15.82
C LYS A 374 11.73 10.26 14.72
N ALA A 375 13.02 10.58 14.80
CA ALA A 375 14.05 10.04 13.92
C ALA A 375 14.12 8.51 13.96
N SER A 376 13.81 7.89 15.11
CA SER A 376 13.74 6.44 15.30
C SER A 376 12.48 5.79 14.74
N SER A 377 11.46 6.57 14.37
CA SER A 377 10.16 6.05 13.87
C SER A 377 10.34 5.20 12.64
N SER A 378 9.91 3.94 12.71
CA SER A 378 10.00 2.96 11.61
C SER A 378 8.67 2.26 11.45
N TYR A 379 8.11 2.30 10.22
CA TYR A 379 6.83 1.68 9.89
C TYR A 379 6.93 0.89 8.59
N THR A 380 6.21 -0.23 8.52
CA THR A 380 6.26 -1.21 7.43
C THR A 380 6.08 -0.62 6.04
N TYR A 381 5.14 0.33 5.88
CA TYR A 381 4.87 0.97 4.59
C TYR A 381 6.05 1.82 4.08
N GLY A 382 6.78 2.50 4.96
CA GLY A 382 7.97 3.26 4.57
C GLY A 382 9.13 2.33 4.18
N VAL A 383 9.28 1.21 4.88
CA VAL A 383 10.23 0.15 4.49
C VAL A 383 9.87 -0.43 3.12
N GLY A 384 8.58 -0.74 2.88
CA GLY A 384 8.12 -1.20 1.58
C GLY A 384 8.43 -0.22 0.46
N ALA A 385 8.18 1.07 0.67
CA ALA A 385 8.51 2.14 -0.27
C ALA A 385 10.01 2.24 -0.58
N PHE A 386 10.86 2.13 0.46
CA PHE A 386 12.33 2.11 0.30
C PHE A 386 12.80 0.94 -0.56
N LEU A 387 12.24 -0.25 -0.35
CA LEU A 387 12.58 -1.44 -1.14
C LEU A 387 12.12 -1.31 -2.60
N LEU A 388 10.95 -0.72 -2.85
CA LEU A 388 10.47 -0.38 -4.19
C LEU A 388 11.44 0.61 -4.87
N ALA A 389 11.85 1.68 -4.18
CA ALA A 389 12.81 2.66 -4.70
C ALA A 389 14.16 2.01 -5.05
N GLY A 390 14.75 1.26 -4.12
CA GLY A 390 16.02 0.57 -4.34
C GLY A 390 15.96 -0.43 -5.51
N SER A 391 14.83 -1.13 -5.67
CA SER A 391 14.61 -2.04 -6.79
C SER A 391 14.65 -1.32 -8.14
N GLU A 392 13.97 -0.18 -8.27
CA GLU A 392 13.96 0.60 -9.52
C GLU A 392 15.30 1.29 -9.77
N ILE A 393 15.98 1.83 -8.74
CA ILE A 393 17.32 2.40 -8.87
C ILE A 393 18.32 1.37 -9.43
N ARG A 394 18.25 0.11 -9.00
CA ARG A 394 19.10 -0.95 -9.55
C ARG A 394 18.85 -1.23 -11.03
N LYS A 395 17.63 -1.06 -11.52
CA LYS A 395 17.28 -1.22 -12.95
C LYS A 395 17.85 -0.11 -13.82
N MET A 396 18.07 1.10 -13.29
CA MET A 396 18.70 2.22 -14.03
C MET A 396 20.11 1.94 -14.56
N HIS A 397 20.72 0.85 -14.15
CA HIS A 397 22.05 0.39 -14.55
C HIS A 397 22.02 -0.83 -15.49
N ARG A 398 20.85 -1.29 -15.88
CA ARG A 398 20.67 -2.35 -16.87
C ARG A 398 20.51 -1.73 -18.26
#